data_bc6431845244c18d8615ffdd6fca615a
#
_entry.id   bc6431845244c18d8615ffdd6fca615a
#
_cell.length_a   1.000
_cell.length_b   1.000
_cell.length_c   1.000
_cell.angle_alpha   90.00
_cell.angle_beta   90.00
_cell.angle_gamma   90.00
#
_symmetry.space_group_name_H-M   'P 1'
#
loop_
_entity.id
_entity.type
_entity.pdbx_description
1 polymer ?
#
loop_
_entity_poly.entity_id
_entity_poly.type
_entity_poly.pdbx_seq_one_letter_code
_entity_poly.pdbx_strand_id
1 'polypeptide(L)' 'MLTTSQAAELAGLPTDQFRSAMSKERKSGKEFHAPKEHWPDKRTPMWDEDKVHAWAKARKKRKKRKKRED' A
#
# COMPACT_ATOMS: atom_id res chain seq x y z
N MET A 1 5.20 9.37 -7.39
CA MET A 1 4.24 8.27 -7.47
C MET A 1 4.94 6.95 -7.64
N LEU A 2 4.32 5.89 -7.18
CA LEU A 2 4.94 4.57 -7.14
C LEU A 2 4.23 3.59 -8.06
N THR A 3 4.99 2.70 -8.69
CA THR A 3 4.43 1.53 -9.35
C THR A 3 4.01 0.54 -8.26
N THR A 4 3.26 -0.49 -8.63
CA THR A 4 2.84 -1.51 -7.66
C THR A 4 4.05 -2.15 -6.98
N SER A 5 5.10 -2.46 -7.75
CA SER A 5 6.31 -3.04 -7.18
C SER A 5 6.99 -2.11 -6.19
N GLN A 6 7.09 -0.83 -6.54
CA GLN A 6 7.71 0.15 -5.67
C GLN A 6 6.90 0.35 -4.39
N ALA A 7 5.59 0.38 -4.52
CA ALA A 7 4.72 0.53 -3.36
C ALA A 7 4.83 -0.69 -2.43
N ALA A 8 4.91 -1.88 -3.00
CA ALA A 8 5.10 -3.10 -2.22
C ALA A 8 6.44 -3.07 -1.47
N GLU A 9 7.49 -2.63 -2.12
CA GLU A 9 8.80 -2.47 -1.49
C GLU A 9 8.75 -1.50 -0.33
N LEU A 10 8.09 -0.38 -0.54
CA LEU A 10 7.94 0.63 0.50
C LEU A 10 7.23 0.06 1.72
N ALA A 11 6.24 -0.80 1.49
CA ALA A 11 5.50 -1.45 2.57
C ALA A 11 6.24 -2.65 3.17
N GLY A 12 7.32 -3.09 2.54
CA GLY A 12 8.08 -4.25 3.00
C GLY A 12 7.37 -5.57 2.74
N LEU A 13 6.58 -5.64 1.69
CA LEU A 13 5.79 -6.82 1.34
C LEU A 13 6.09 -7.29 -0.07
N PRO A 14 5.93 -8.61 -0.35
CA PRO A 14 5.91 -9.09 -1.73
C PRO A 14 4.75 -8.44 -2.48
N THR A 15 4.90 -8.29 -3.78
CA THR A 15 3.89 -7.64 -4.62
C THR A 15 2.52 -8.29 -4.46
N ASP A 16 2.47 -9.61 -4.43
CA ASP A 16 1.20 -10.34 -4.28
C ASP A 16 0.50 -10.00 -2.98
N GLN A 17 1.23 -9.97 -1.88
CA GLN A 17 0.67 -9.65 -0.58
C GLN A 17 0.23 -8.20 -0.50
N PHE A 18 1.00 -7.32 -1.12
CA PHE A 18 0.63 -5.92 -1.16
C PHE A 18 -0.69 -5.72 -1.90
N ARG A 19 -0.84 -6.37 -3.05
CA ARG A 19 -2.07 -6.28 -3.84
C ARG A 19 -3.28 -6.81 -3.05
N SER A 20 -3.09 -7.93 -2.37
CA SER A 20 -4.16 -8.50 -1.54
C SER A 20 -4.56 -7.56 -0.41
N ALA A 21 -3.56 -6.97 0.25
CA ALA A 21 -3.81 -6.03 1.33
C ALA A 21 -4.56 -4.80 0.84
N MET A 22 -4.17 -4.27 -0.32
CA MET A 22 -4.84 -3.11 -0.91
C MET A 22 -6.26 -3.42 -1.32
N SER A 23 -6.51 -4.64 -1.80
CA SER A 23 -7.86 -5.08 -2.15
C SER A 23 -8.77 -5.04 -0.93
N LYS A 24 -8.28 -5.49 0.22
CA LYS A 24 -9.02 -5.45 1.47
C LYS A 24 -9.29 -4.02 1.92
N GLU A 25 -8.30 -3.15 1.78
CA GLU A 25 -8.45 -1.75 2.16
C GLU A 25 -9.50 -1.05 1.29
N ARG A 26 -9.53 -1.37 0.00
CA ARG A 26 -10.54 -0.81 -0.90
C ARG A 26 -11.95 -1.22 -0.49
N LYS A 27 -12.12 -2.44 -0.05
CA LYS A 27 -13.41 -2.93 0.45
C LYS A 27 -13.87 -2.16 1.67
N SER A 28 -12.91 -1.67 2.46
CA SER A 28 -13.20 -0.86 3.64
C SER A 28 -13.44 0.61 3.30
N GLY A 29 -13.34 0.96 2.02
CA GLY A 29 -13.57 2.33 1.58
C GLY A 29 -12.33 3.20 1.51
N LYS A 30 -11.17 2.62 1.73
CA LYS A 30 -9.90 3.35 1.64
C LYS A 30 -9.30 3.21 0.26
N GLU A 31 -8.68 4.26 -0.23
CA GLU A 31 -8.07 4.25 -1.54
C GLU A 31 -6.67 4.83 -1.47
N PHE A 32 -5.73 4.13 -2.08
CA PHE A 32 -4.32 4.51 -2.05
C PHE A 32 -3.77 4.78 -3.44
N HIS A 33 -4.60 4.67 -4.47
CA HIS A 33 -4.16 4.94 -5.84
C HIS A 33 -3.98 6.43 -6.10
N ALA A 34 -2.99 6.75 -6.93
CA ALA A 34 -2.84 8.10 -7.45
C ALA A 34 -3.98 8.38 -8.46
N PRO A 35 -4.25 9.66 -8.75
CA PRO A 35 -5.26 10.00 -9.77
C PRO A 35 -4.95 9.32 -11.10
N LYS A 36 -5.99 8.87 -11.79
CA LYS A 36 -5.83 8.15 -13.06
C LYS A 36 -5.10 8.96 -14.11
N GLU A 37 -5.16 10.26 -14.05
CA GLU A 37 -4.47 11.13 -15.00
C GLU A 37 -2.95 10.97 -14.93
N HIS A 38 -2.43 10.44 -13.84
CA HIS A 38 -1.00 10.19 -13.66
C HIS A 38 -0.59 8.77 -14.06
N TRP A 39 -1.55 7.94 -14.42
CA TRP A 39 -1.24 6.57 -14.83
C TRP A 39 -0.70 6.57 -16.27
N PRO A 40 0.38 5.81 -16.53
CA PRO A 40 0.90 5.72 -17.92
C PRO A 40 -0.12 5.06 -18.85
N ASP A 41 -0.92 4.12 -18.35
CA ASP A 41 -2.02 3.54 -19.09
C ASP A 41 -3.04 2.96 -18.11
N LYS A 42 -4.17 2.47 -18.62
CA LYS A 42 -5.26 1.97 -17.78
C LYS A 42 -4.90 0.72 -16.99
N ARG A 43 -3.90 -0.01 -17.45
CA ARG A 43 -3.51 -1.29 -16.86
C ARG A 43 -2.41 -1.15 -15.81
N THR A 44 -1.74 0.00 -15.79
CA THR A 44 -0.62 0.21 -14.89
C THR A 44 -1.02 1.19 -13.79
N PRO A 45 -1.56 0.69 -12.67
CA PRO A 45 -1.96 1.57 -11.58
C PRO A 45 -0.74 2.21 -10.94
N MET A 46 -0.87 3.48 -10.62
CA MET A 46 0.14 4.19 -9.86
C MET A 46 -0.41 4.44 -8.46
N TRP A 47 0.47 4.49 -7.48
CA TRP A 47 0.11 4.60 -6.08
C TRP A 47 0.56 5.93 -5.51
N ASP A 48 -0.25 6.50 -4.64
CA ASP A 48 0.09 7.73 -3.94
C ASP A 48 1.12 7.40 -2.86
N GLU A 49 2.32 7.95 -3.02
CA GLU A 49 3.43 7.66 -2.13
C GLU A 49 3.11 8.00 -0.67
N ASP A 50 2.53 9.16 -0.44
CA ASP A 50 2.20 9.59 0.92
C ASP A 50 1.22 8.66 1.59
N LYS A 51 0.19 8.25 0.87
CA LYS A 51 -0.82 7.34 1.41
C LYS A 51 -0.26 5.97 1.71
N VAL A 52 0.53 5.43 0.80
CA VAL A 52 1.16 4.11 1.00
C VAL A 52 2.13 4.17 2.15
N HIS A 53 2.91 5.24 2.24
CA HIS A 53 3.87 5.43 3.32
C HIS A 53 3.18 5.46 4.68
N ALA A 54 2.10 6.22 4.79
CA ALA A 54 1.34 6.31 6.04
C ALA A 54 0.76 4.95 6.43
N TRP A 55 0.23 4.21 5.46
CA TRP A 55 -0.30 2.89 5.69
C TRP A 55 0.78 1.91 6.17
N ALA A 56 1.93 1.92 5.53
CA ALA A 56 3.04 1.05 5.90
C ALA A 56 3.53 1.36 7.32
N LYS A 57 3.59 2.64 7.65
CA LYS A 57 4.00 3.08 8.97
C LYS A 57 3.04 2.58 10.05
N ALA A 58 1.74 2.65 9.79
CA ALA A 58 0.73 2.16 10.71
C ALA A 58 0.85 0.66 10.93
N ARG A 59 1.15 -0.10 9.86
CA ARG A 59 1.34 -1.54 9.97
C ARG A 59 2.54 -1.89 10.84
N LYS A 60 3.63 -1.18 10.68
CA LYS A 60 4.83 -1.41 11.48
C LYS A 60 4.57 -1.17 12.96
N LYS A 61 3.80 -0.16 13.27
CA LYS A 61 3.42 0.11 14.66
C LYS A 61 2.62 -1.04 15.26
N ARG A 62 1.68 -1.58 14.49
CA ARG A 62 0.88 -2.73 14.95
C ARG A 62 1.74 -3.94 15.24
N LYS A 63 2.71 -4.22 14.38
CA LYS A 63 3.61 -5.35 14.60
C LYS A 63 4.41 -5.19 15.87
N LYS A 64 4.89 -3.99 16.14
CA LYS A 64 5.64 -3.72 17.36
C LYS A 64 4.80 -3.98 18.61
N ARG A 65 3.54 -3.60 18.57
CA ARG A 65 2.63 -3.85 19.69
C ARG A 65 2.50 -5.33 19.97
N LYS A 66 2.31 -6.11 18.93
CA LYS A 66 2.17 -7.56 19.08
C LYS A 66 3.41 -8.17 19.74
N LYS A 67 4.57 -7.73 19.32
CA LYS A 67 5.80 -8.24 19.90
C LYS A 67 5.89 -7.97 21.39
N ARG A 68 5.42 -6.82 21.83
CA ARG A 68 5.50 -6.48 23.23
C ARG A 68 4.55 -7.29 24.08
N GLU A 69 3.46 -7.71 23.51
CA GLU A 69 2.48 -8.53 24.23
C GLU A 69 3.00 -9.93 24.47
N ASP A 70 3.90 -10.38 23.63
CA ASP A 70 4.51 -11.69 23.76
C ASP A 70 5.53 -11.69 24.89
#